data_9944f681fcd269bce99a765186064f84
#
_entry.id   9944f681fcd269bce99a765186064f84
#
_cell.length_a   1.000
_cell.length_b   1.000
_cell.length_c   1.000
_cell.angle_alpha   90.00
_cell.angle_beta   90.00
_cell.angle_gamma   90.00
#
_symmetry.space_group_name_H-M   'P 1'
#
loop_
_entity.id
_entity.type
_entity.pdbx_description
1 polymer ?
#
loop_
_entity_poly.entity_id
_entity_poly.type
_entity_poly.pdbx_seq_one_letter_code
_entity_poly.pdbx_strand_id
1 'polypeptide(L)'
;VYAATRPNEVIAVIDQICKETAKLCSRVVNEKELERTKTQLKGSLMLGLEGTYGRMNKLAKDELYQGRHVTLQEIVKSIDRISPEQIRQLSRKLLDPKEFVLTALGPVPKRGIPKWG
;
A
#
# COMPACT_ATOMS: atom_id res chain seq x y z
N VAL A 1 -2.32 0.89 6.63
CA VAL A 1 -3.11 -0.35 6.62
C VAL A 1 -4.40 -0.12 7.38
N TYR A 2 -5.53 -0.58 6.87
CA TYR A 2 -6.82 -0.56 7.54
C TYR A 2 -7.35 -1.98 7.68
N ALA A 3 -7.89 -2.32 8.84
CA ALA A 3 -8.54 -3.61 9.08
C ALA A 3 -9.73 -3.44 10.02
N ALA A 4 -10.80 -4.21 9.79
CA ALA A 4 -11.94 -4.32 10.68
C ALA A 4 -12.06 -5.79 11.12
N THR A 5 -12.26 -6.02 12.43
CA THR A 5 -12.32 -7.36 13.00
C THR A 5 -13.18 -7.39 14.26
N ARG A 6 -13.40 -8.58 14.80
CA ARG A 6 -14.07 -8.78 16.08
C ARG A 6 -13.12 -8.39 17.24
N PRO A 7 -13.67 -7.93 18.37
CA PRO A 7 -12.84 -7.49 19.51
C PRO A 7 -11.82 -8.51 20.01
N ASN A 8 -12.19 -9.79 20.01
CA ASN A 8 -11.32 -10.89 20.44
C ASN A 8 -10.20 -11.25 19.44
N GLU A 9 -10.27 -10.76 18.20
CA GLU A 9 -9.30 -11.04 17.13
C GLU A 9 -8.33 -9.87 16.87
N VAL A 10 -8.52 -8.74 17.54
CA VAL A 10 -7.73 -7.51 17.30
C VAL A 10 -6.24 -7.77 17.39
N ILE A 11 -5.79 -8.47 18.44
CA ILE A 11 -4.36 -8.76 18.65
C ILE A 11 -3.80 -9.64 17.52
N ALA A 12 -4.54 -10.68 17.13
CA ALA A 12 -4.14 -11.58 16.05
C ALA A 12 -4.01 -10.84 14.70
N VAL A 13 -4.93 -9.91 14.42
CA VAL A 13 -4.88 -9.07 13.22
C VAL A 13 -3.67 -8.13 13.24
N ILE A 14 -3.38 -7.50 14.38
CA ILE A 14 -2.20 -6.64 14.54
C ILE A 14 -0.92 -7.47 14.31
N ASP A 15 -0.80 -8.62 14.94
CA ASP A 15 0.34 -9.52 14.77
C ASP A 15 0.52 -9.96 13.31
N GLN A 16 -0.59 -10.25 12.62
CA GLN A 16 -0.53 -10.60 11.21
C GLN A 16 -0.05 -9.44 10.34
N ILE A 17 -0.53 -8.22 10.59
CA ILE A 17 -0.06 -7.01 9.89
C ILE A 17 1.45 -6.84 10.09
N CYS A 18 1.94 -6.97 11.34
CA CYS A 18 3.36 -6.88 11.63
C CYS A 18 4.19 -7.97 10.92
N LYS A 19 3.69 -9.20 10.88
CA LYS A 19 4.35 -10.30 10.17
C LYS A 19 4.43 -10.05 8.66
N GLU A 20 3.35 -9.57 8.06
CA GLU A 20 3.33 -9.29 6.60
C GLU A 20 4.24 -8.09 6.24
N THR A 21 4.23 -7.04 7.05
CA THR A 21 5.16 -5.90 6.83
C THR A 21 6.63 -6.33 6.99
N ALA A 22 6.94 -7.15 7.99
CA ALA A 22 8.29 -7.70 8.17
C ALA A 22 8.72 -8.60 7.01
N LYS A 23 7.80 -9.37 6.41
CA LYS A 23 8.09 -10.17 5.20
C LYS A 23 8.47 -9.29 4.02
N LEU A 24 7.75 -8.19 3.78
CA LEU A 24 8.07 -7.24 2.71
C LEU A 24 9.46 -6.62 2.87
N CYS A 25 9.90 -6.40 4.12
CA CYS A 25 11.23 -5.87 4.40
C CYS A 25 12.34 -6.91 4.25
N SER A 26 12.08 -8.18 4.58
CA SER A 26 13.08 -9.23 4.66
C SER A 26 13.21 -10.05 3.38
N ARG A 27 12.13 -10.24 2.64
CA ARG A 27 12.07 -11.10 1.46
C ARG A 27 11.75 -10.30 0.20
N VAL A 28 12.27 -10.77 -0.90
CA VAL A 28 11.90 -10.27 -2.23
C VAL A 28 10.54 -10.85 -2.60
N VAL A 29 9.63 -10.01 -3.09
CA VAL A 29 8.30 -10.42 -3.54
C VAL A 29 8.43 -11.36 -4.74
N ASN A 30 7.58 -12.37 -4.80
CA ASN A 30 7.56 -13.30 -5.93
C ASN A 30 7.18 -12.57 -7.23
N GLU A 31 7.90 -12.82 -8.31
CA GLU A 31 7.65 -12.18 -9.61
C GLU A 31 6.22 -12.39 -10.12
N LYS A 32 5.66 -13.59 -9.95
CA LYS A 32 4.27 -13.87 -10.36
C LYS A 32 3.27 -13.03 -9.57
N GLU A 33 3.50 -12.84 -8.28
CA GLU A 33 2.68 -11.99 -7.42
C GLU A 33 2.78 -10.53 -7.85
N LEU A 34 4.00 -10.05 -8.11
CA LEU A 34 4.23 -8.70 -8.59
C LEU A 34 3.52 -8.44 -9.93
N GLU A 35 3.66 -9.35 -10.90
CA GLU A 35 3.01 -9.19 -12.22
C GLU A 35 1.47 -9.20 -12.13
N ARG A 36 0.90 -10.02 -11.26
CA ARG A 36 -0.55 -10.00 -11.00
C ARG A 36 -0.98 -8.65 -10.40
N THR A 37 -0.21 -8.15 -9.43
CA THR A 37 -0.47 -6.86 -8.79
C THR A 37 -0.35 -5.70 -9.77
N LYS A 38 0.68 -5.70 -10.64
CA LYS A 38 0.83 -4.71 -11.72
C LYS A 38 -0.38 -4.74 -12.67
N THR A 39 -0.82 -5.92 -13.07
CA THR A 39 -1.98 -6.09 -13.96
C THR A 39 -3.26 -5.55 -13.30
N GLN A 40 -3.49 -5.88 -12.05
CA GLN A 40 -4.63 -5.39 -11.28
C GLN A 40 -4.59 -3.85 -11.13
N LEU A 41 -3.42 -3.30 -10.81
CA LEU A 41 -3.24 -1.86 -10.65
C LEU A 41 -3.50 -1.10 -11.96
N LYS A 42 -2.98 -1.60 -13.09
CA LYS A 42 -3.23 -1.03 -14.41
C LYS A 42 -4.72 -1.06 -14.78
N GLY A 43 -5.41 -2.17 -14.51
CA GLY A 43 -6.86 -2.28 -14.72
C GLY A 43 -7.65 -1.29 -13.86
N SER A 44 -7.32 -1.17 -12.58
CA SER A 44 -7.97 -0.21 -11.67
C SER A 44 -7.75 1.24 -12.08
N LEU A 45 -6.56 1.58 -12.59
CA LEU A 45 -6.28 2.90 -13.14
C LEU A 45 -7.14 3.22 -14.37
N MET A 46 -7.28 2.27 -15.29
CA MET A 46 -8.11 2.44 -16.49
C MET A 46 -9.57 2.67 -16.12
N LEU A 47 -10.14 1.82 -15.27
CA LEU A 47 -11.51 1.95 -14.77
C LEU A 47 -11.74 3.27 -14.03
N GLY A 48 -10.78 3.69 -13.18
CA GLY A 48 -10.85 4.96 -12.46
C GLY A 48 -10.87 6.21 -13.34
N LEU A 49 -10.41 6.08 -14.61
CA LEU A 49 -10.35 7.17 -15.59
C LEU A 49 -11.49 7.10 -16.63
N GLU A 50 -12.42 6.16 -16.53
CA GLU A 50 -13.57 6.10 -17.42
C GLU A 50 -14.52 7.28 -17.17
N GLY A 51 -14.76 7.63 -15.89
CA GLY A 51 -15.62 8.74 -15.52
C GLY A 51 -14.96 10.12 -15.60
N THR A 52 -15.77 11.15 -15.89
CA THR A 52 -15.32 12.56 -15.96
C THR A 52 -14.73 13.02 -14.63
N TYR A 53 -15.31 12.61 -13.49
CA TYR A 53 -14.80 12.93 -12.16
C TYR A 53 -13.38 12.36 -11.92
N GLY A 54 -13.14 11.12 -12.32
CA GLY A 54 -11.81 10.49 -12.22
C GLY A 54 -10.77 11.24 -13.05
N ARG A 55 -11.12 11.62 -14.28
CA ARG A 55 -10.25 12.40 -15.17
C ARG A 55 -9.95 13.78 -14.62
N MET A 56 -10.98 14.49 -14.14
CA MET A 56 -10.83 15.80 -13.51
C MET A 56 -9.90 15.76 -12.32
N ASN A 57 -10.13 14.83 -11.38
CA ASN A 57 -9.28 14.67 -10.20
C ASN A 57 -7.84 14.31 -10.55
N LYS A 58 -7.64 13.47 -11.57
CA LYS A 58 -6.30 13.14 -12.04
C LYS A 58 -5.59 14.38 -12.58
N LEU A 59 -6.23 15.15 -13.46
CA LEU A 59 -5.65 16.38 -14.02
C LEU A 59 -5.29 17.39 -12.93
N ALA A 60 -6.17 17.60 -11.96
CA ALA A 60 -5.91 18.49 -10.83
C ALA A 60 -4.70 18.01 -9.98
N LYS A 61 -4.62 16.71 -9.70
CA LYS A 61 -3.48 16.14 -8.96
C LYS A 61 -2.18 16.21 -9.76
N ASP A 62 -2.23 15.94 -11.04
CA ASP A 62 -1.07 16.04 -11.93
C ASP A 62 -0.49 17.47 -11.87
N GLU A 63 -1.34 18.48 -12.00
CA GLU A 63 -0.93 19.87 -11.92
C GLU A 63 -0.37 20.24 -10.54
N LEU A 64 -1.10 19.91 -9.46
CA LEU A 64 -0.72 20.29 -8.09
C LEU A 64 0.58 19.61 -7.61
N TYR A 65 0.80 18.34 -7.98
CA TYR A 65 1.93 17.58 -7.45
C TYR A 65 3.10 17.43 -8.42
N GLN A 66 2.83 17.51 -9.73
CA GLN A 66 3.84 17.27 -10.77
C GLN A 66 4.14 18.53 -11.59
N GLY A 67 3.28 19.56 -11.51
CA GLY A 67 3.38 20.76 -12.36
C GLY A 67 3.21 20.47 -13.86
N ARG A 68 2.67 19.30 -14.23
CA ARG A 68 2.45 18.88 -15.61
C ARG A 68 1.43 17.75 -15.70
N HIS A 69 0.83 17.61 -16.85
CA HIS A 69 0.01 16.44 -17.15
C HIS A 69 0.88 15.17 -17.29
N VAL A 70 0.53 14.12 -16.58
CA VAL A 70 1.15 12.80 -16.68
C VAL A 70 0.21 11.85 -17.41
N THR A 71 0.65 11.35 -18.57
CA THR A 71 -0.18 10.47 -19.39
C THR A 71 -0.36 9.10 -18.75
N LEU A 72 -1.48 8.43 -19.06
CA LEU A 72 -1.71 7.06 -18.60
C LEU A 72 -0.59 6.11 -19.05
N GLN A 73 -0.07 6.32 -20.26
CA GLN A 73 1.04 5.52 -20.80
C GLN A 73 2.33 5.68 -20.00
N GLU A 74 2.65 6.89 -19.53
CA GLU A 74 3.80 7.12 -18.64
C GLU A 74 3.63 6.38 -17.31
N ILE A 75 2.42 6.42 -16.73
CA ILE A 75 2.13 5.71 -15.47
C ILE A 75 2.28 4.20 -15.68
N VAL A 76 1.69 3.65 -16.74
CA VAL A 76 1.79 2.20 -17.06
C VAL A 76 3.25 1.79 -17.24
N LYS A 77 4.04 2.54 -18.01
CA LYS A 77 5.48 2.27 -18.18
C LYS A 77 6.24 2.32 -16.86
N SER A 78 5.87 3.23 -15.95
CA SER A 78 6.49 3.33 -14.63
C SER A 78 6.16 2.12 -13.77
N ILE A 79 4.90 1.65 -13.79
CA ILE A 79 4.48 0.43 -13.09
C ILE A 79 5.23 -0.79 -13.63
N ASP A 80 5.35 -0.93 -14.95
CA ASP A 80 6.02 -2.08 -15.58
C ASP A 80 7.50 -2.18 -15.19
N ARG A 81 8.18 -1.05 -14.96
CA ARG A 81 9.58 -0.99 -14.55
C ARG A 81 9.85 -1.35 -13.10
N ILE A 82 8.83 -1.45 -12.26
CA ILE A 82 9.01 -1.78 -10.84
C ILE A 82 9.54 -3.21 -10.73
N SER A 83 10.66 -3.38 -10.01
CA SER A 83 11.24 -4.67 -9.71
C SER A 83 10.91 -5.12 -8.28
N PRO A 84 10.94 -6.44 -8.00
CA PRO A 84 10.76 -6.97 -6.65
C PRO A 84 11.75 -6.37 -5.63
N GLU A 85 12.98 -6.13 -6.06
CA GLU A 85 14.02 -5.55 -5.21
C GLU A 85 13.74 -4.10 -4.83
N GLN A 86 13.22 -3.29 -5.76
CA GLN A 86 12.80 -1.91 -5.46
C GLN A 86 11.70 -1.87 -4.41
N ILE A 87 10.74 -2.83 -4.46
CA ILE A 87 9.70 -2.95 -3.43
C ILE A 87 10.35 -3.24 -2.07
N ARG A 88 11.26 -4.19 -1.99
CA ARG A 88 11.97 -4.52 -0.74
C ARG A 88 12.74 -3.34 -0.18
N GLN A 89 13.49 -2.63 -1.02
CA GLN A 89 14.25 -1.44 -0.61
C GLN A 89 13.34 -0.34 -0.06
N LEU A 90 12.23 -0.07 -0.75
CA LEU A 90 11.24 0.92 -0.31
C LEU A 90 10.56 0.48 1.00
N SER A 91 10.21 -0.80 1.11
CA SER A 91 9.62 -1.37 2.32
C SER A 91 10.52 -1.18 3.53
N ARG A 92 11.82 -1.47 3.40
CA ARG A 92 12.80 -1.24 4.47
C ARG A 92 12.90 0.21 4.91
N LYS A 93 12.69 1.14 3.99
CA LYS A 93 12.75 2.58 4.29
C LYS A 93 11.47 3.10 4.97
N LEU A 94 10.31 2.54 4.60
CA LEU A 94 9.00 3.07 5.03
C LEU A 94 8.34 2.26 6.15
N LEU A 95 8.70 0.98 6.31
CA LEU A 95 8.02 0.06 7.23
C LEU A 95 8.91 -0.27 8.44
N ASP A 96 9.57 0.73 9.01
CA ASP A 96 10.25 0.57 10.30
C ASP A 96 9.17 0.46 11.41
N PRO A 97 9.13 -0.63 12.17
CA PRO A 97 8.16 -0.79 13.25
C PRO A 97 8.19 0.34 14.30
N LYS A 98 9.33 1.00 14.47
CA LYS A 98 9.48 2.14 15.40
C LYS A 98 8.67 3.37 14.99
N GLU A 99 8.36 3.48 13.70
CA GLU A 99 7.58 4.58 13.14
C GLU A 99 6.08 4.26 13.04
N PHE A 100 5.66 3.06 13.50
CA PHE A 100 4.27 2.66 13.38
C PHE A 100 3.40 3.37 14.42
N VAL A 101 2.28 3.92 13.94
CA VAL A 101 1.20 4.46 14.77
C VAL A 101 -0.02 3.57 14.64
N LEU A 102 -0.54 3.11 15.76
CA LEU A 102 -1.78 2.34 15.83
C LEU A 102 -2.93 3.20 16.35
N THR A 103 -3.99 3.31 15.57
CA THR A 103 -5.27 3.84 16.02
C THR A 103 -6.30 2.72 15.99
N ALA A 104 -6.93 2.43 17.12
CA ALA A 104 -7.97 1.42 17.22
C ALA A 104 -9.25 2.02 17.81
N LEU A 105 -10.38 1.78 17.17
CA LEU A 105 -11.69 2.25 17.60
C LEU A 105 -12.59 1.06 17.91
N GLY A 106 -13.15 1.03 19.14
CA GLY A 106 -14.06 -0.02 19.60
C GLY A 106 -13.65 -0.61 20.96
N PRO A 107 -14.25 -1.73 21.37
CA PRO A 107 -13.90 -2.44 22.61
C PRO A 107 -12.58 -3.21 22.44
N VAL A 108 -11.47 -2.49 22.40
CA VAL A 108 -10.13 -3.04 22.19
C VAL A 108 -9.58 -3.58 23.51
N PRO A 109 -8.97 -4.79 23.55
CA PRO A 109 -8.30 -5.30 24.72
C PRO A 109 -7.16 -4.37 25.17
N LYS A 110 -7.14 -4.01 26.46
CA LYS A 110 -6.07 -3.15 27.02
C LYS A 110 -4.71 -3.85 27.16
N ARG A 111 -4.68 -5.19 27.08
CA ARG A 111 -3.47 -6.01 27.22
C ARG A 111 -3.19 -6.75 25.91
N GLY A 112 -1.91 -6.97 25.62
CA GLY A 112 -1.48 -7.74 24.45
C GLY A 112 -1.28 -6.91 23.17
N ILE A 113 -1.48 -5.59 23.20
CA ILE A 113 -1.11 -4.73 22.08
C ILE A 113 0.42 -4.67 22.01
N PRO A 114 1.04 -4.99 20.85
CA PRO A 114 2.48 -4.88 20.69
C PRO A 114 2.96 -3.47 21.01
N LYS A 115 4.03 -3.35 21.77
CA LYS A 115 4.73 -2.08 21.95
C LYS A 115 5.74 -1.97 20.82
N TRP A 116 5.57 -0.98 19.96
CA TRP A 116 6.54 -0.62 18.96
C TRP A 116 7.40 0.53 19.50
N GLY A 117 8.68 0.31 19.61
CA GLY A 117 9.66 1.23 20.18
C GLY A 117 10.59 0.58 21.14
#